data_15b1b36f4d9b030cb4bd5c115ffad352
#
_entry.id   15b1b36f4d9b030cb4bd5c115ffad352
#
_cell.length_a   1.000
_cell.length_b   1.000
_cell.length_c   1.000
_cell.angle_alpha   90.00
_cell.angle_beta   90.00
_cell.angle_gamma   90.00
#
_symmetry.space_group_name_H-M   'P 1'
#
loop_
_entity.id
_entity.type
_entity.pdbx_description
1 polymer ?
#
loop_
_entity_poly.entity_id
_entity_poly.type
_entity_poly.pdbx_seq_one_letter_code
_entity_poly.pdbx_strand_id
1 'polypeptide(L)'
;MFSCTILKLCYSTKVKLAPILNETIKQKLSCNELKPRKHPGRCQRIAEPLPDDLVKSIVNSLKDSQIKSIIKDGQLLLNYLHSRHMPVEQKEKNKKRLQKKTELEEKYNINEMSDQQKEKFQKFLYNRVEKLVAQQTYCWKPIDFNNEYVCHQYLLTRIAPEYSAIKLLFNEIKERDPDFKPQSLFDFGSGIGTVTMNARNVWGDSLKEYYCVDTSSKMNDLSKLILQGGNFNNDSALPKGLCYRQFLPGSPTLKFDIVVSAYSLFELPDMRTRFETLLNLWNKTNNYIVLIEMGTRAGFEIINEARDLFLNIYLNQDAQCHVVSPCPHEHSCPRFDTDDTPCNFQVPYFTPKISQQSTYKSELVSYVIIKKGPRSINDDQWPRIVRPVLIRSKHSVCRMCTSSGKLEEIIFTAAKHGQSLYWCARSSKWGDRLPITIKTKE
;
A
#
# COMPACT_ATOMS: atom_id res chain seq x y z
N MET A 1 -50.84 32.35 8.17
CA MET A 1 -49.55 32.97 8.53
C MET A 1 -48.46 31.98 8.14
N PHE A 2 -47.83 32.17 6.96
CA PHE A 2 -46.73 31.32 6.50
C PHE A 2 -45.42 31.91 7.02
N SER A 3 -44.73 31.16 7.87
CA SER A 3 -43.40 31.53 8.35
C SER A 3 -42.37 31.13 7.28
N CYS A 4 -41.77 32.14 6.66
CA CYS A 4 -40.71 31.98 5.67
C CYS A 4 -39.37 31.80 6.42
N THR A 5 -38.88 30.58 6.53
CA THR A 5 -37.56 30.28 7.13
C THR A 5 -36.48 30.60 6.10
N ILE A 6 -35.82 31.74 6.28
CA ILE A 6 -34.66 32.15 5.47
C ILE A 6 -33.48 31.21 5.80
N LEU A 7 -33.17 30.32 4.88
CA LEU A 7 -31.89 29.55 4.85
C LEU A 7 -30.73 30.56 4.65
N LYS A 8 -30.02 30.87 5.75
CA LYS A 8 -28.73 31.58 5.67
C LYS A 8 -27.73 30.62 4.98
N LEU A 9 -27.48 30.87 3.71
CA LEU A 9 -26.31 30.34 3.02
C LEU A 9 -25.04 30.87 3.71
N CYS A 10 -24.41 30.04 4.52
CA CYS A 10 -23.05 30.28 5.00
C CYS A 10 -22.12 30.26 3.78
N TYR A 11 -21.78 31.44 3.24
CA TYR A 11 -20.63 31.57 2.35
C TYR A 11 -19.38 31.28 3.16
N SER A 12 -18.88 30.06 3.07
CA SER A 12 -17.53 29.74 3.48
C SER A 12 -16.59 30.63 2.66
N THR A 13 -15.96 31.61 3.29
CA THR A 13 -14.91 32.43 2.69
C THR A 13 -13.77 31.47 2.32
N LYS A 14 -13.71 31.06 1.05
CA LYS A 14 -12.62 30.23 0.53
C LYS A 14 -11.32 30.99 0.76
N VAL A 15 -10.53 30.52 1.70
CA VAL A 15 -9.19 31.03 1.97
C VAL A 15 -8.41 31.03 0.65
N LYS A 16 -7.89 32.20 0.26
CA LYS A 16 -7.13 32.33 -0.98
C LYS A 16 -5.75 31.70 -0.77
N LEU A 17 -5.50 30.56 -1.40
CA LEU A 17 -4.21 29.88 -1.39
C LEU A 17 -3.24 30.51 -2.39
N ALA A 18 -2.00 30.72 -1.97
CA ALA A 18 -0.89 31.22 -2.80
C ALA A 18 0.16 30.13 -2.94
N PRO A 19 0.16 29.33 -4.02
CA PRO A 19 1.24 28.39 -4.31
C PRO A 19 2.46 29.16 -4.82
N ILE A 20 3.61 28.93 -4.17
CA ILE A 20 4.90 29.55 -4.49
C ILE A 20 5.85 28.43 -4.94
N LEU A 21 6.43 28.55 -6.14
CA LEU A 21 7.43 27.62 -6.65
C LEU A 21 8.70 27.70 -5.81
N ASN A 22 9.31 26.56 -5.50
CA ASN A 22 10.61 26.49 -4.83
C ASN A 22 11.64 27.34 -5.61
N GLU A 23 12.37 28.22 -4.91
CA GLU A 23 13.25 29.20 -5.54
C GLU A 23 14.40 28.57 -6.33
N THR A 24 15.02 27.49 -5.79
CA THR A 24 16.08 26.77 -6.51
C THR A 24 15.56 26.18 -7.82
N ILE A 25 14.36 25.60 -7.79
CA ILE A 25 13.73 25.03 -8.99
C ILE A 25 13.35 26.15 -9.98
N LYS A 26 12.86 27.28 -9.49
CA LYS A 26 12.52 28.43 -10.30
C LYS A 26 13.74 28.99 -11.03
N GLN A 27 14.89 29.12 -10.35
CA GLN A 27 16.17 29.55 -10.95
C GLN A 27 16.62 28.56 -12.05
N LYS A 28 16.65 27.26 -11.77
CA LYS A 28 17.03 26.23 -12.76
C LYS A 28 16.11 26.22 -14.00
N LEU A 29 14.82 26.52 -13.82
CA LEU A 29 13.87 26.64 -14.92
C LEU A 29 14.11 27.91 -15.73
N SER A 30 14.44 29.05 -15.09
CA SER A 30 14.73 30.31 -15.79
C SER A 30 16.03 30.26 -16.59
N CYS A 31 17.04 29.54 -16.10
CA CYS A 31 18.32 29.32 -16.82
C CYS A 31 18.26 28.17 -17.86
N ASN A 32 17.09 27.57 -18.10
CA ASN A 32 16.91 26.40 -18.97
C ASN A 32 17.71 25.14 -18.58
N GLU A 33 18.28 25.09 -17.39
CA GLU A 33 18.96 23.92 -16.83
C GLU A 33 17.98 22.78 -16.52
N LEU A 34 16.73 23.14 -16.24
CA LEU A 34 15.66 22.21 -15.92
C LEU A 34 14.45 22.44 -16.82
N LYS A 35 13.83 21.37 -17.27
CA LYS A 35 12.54 21.44 -17.99
C LYS A 35 11.39 21.18 -17.02
N PRO A 36 10.23 21.91 -17.08
CA PRO A 36 9.12 21.71 -16.18
C PRO A 36 8.64 20.26 -16.06
N ARG A 37 8.65 19.52 -17.19
CA ARG A 37 8.28 18.10 -17.23
C ARG A 37 9.27 17.15 -16.53
N LYS A 38 10.44 17.65 -16.14
CA LYS A 38 11.52 16.90 -15.45
C LYS A 38 11.81 17.45 -14.05
N HIS A 39 10.89 18.22 -13.45
CA HIS A 39 11.11 18.75 -12.11
C HIS A 39 11.32 17.61 -11.08
N PRO A 40 12.12 17.82 -10.01
CA PRO A 40 12.55 16.74 -9.12
C PRO A 40 11.44 16.11 -8.28
N GLY A 41 10.24 16.68 -8.27
CA GLY A 41 9.07 16.07 -7.63
C GLY A 41 8.38 14.98 -8.46
N ARG A 42 8.90 14.63 -9.65
CA ARG A 42 8.37 13.55 -10.49
C ARG A 42 8.73 12.20 -9.90
N CYS A 43 7.76 11.55 -9.25
CA CYS A 43 7.90 10.22 -8.66
C CYS A 43 7.42 9.11 -9.62
N GLN A 44 6.47 9.45 -10.49
CA GLN A 44 5.92 8.49 -11.46
C GLN A 44 6.88 8.25 -12.61
N ARG A 45 7.29 6.99 -12.74
CA ARG A 45 8.17 6.52 -13.80
C ARG A 45 7.36 5.95 -14.97
N ILE A 46 8.03 5.80 -16.10
CA ILE A 46 7.50 5.03 -17.23
C ILE A 46 7.49 3.55 -16.82
N ALA A 47 6.43 2.82 -17.19
CA ALA A 47 6.40 1.37 -17.00
C ALA A 47 7.58 0.72 -17.72
N GLU A 48 8.24 -0.19 -17.04
CA GLU A 48 9.29 -1.02 -17.61
C GLU A 48 8.84 -2.48 -17.58
N PRO A 49 9.19 -3.28 -18.59
CA PRO A 49 8.96 -4.71 -18.53
C PRO A 49 9.78 -5.35 -17.40
N LEU A 50 9.39 -6.54 -16.96
CA LEU A 50 10.24 -7.35 -16.09
C LEU A 50 11.57 -7.63 -16.80
N PRO A 51 12.70 -7.74 -16.06
CA PRO A 51 13.98 -8.16 -16.61
C PRO A 51 13.85 -9.50 -17.36
N ASP A 52 14.51 -9.63 -18.50
CA ASP A 52 14.41 -10.82 -19.35
C ASP A 52 14.90 -12.10 -18.66
N ASP A 53 15.91 -11.98 -17.81
CA ASP A 53 16.43 -13.07 -16.98
C ASP A 53 15.39 -13.53 -15.95
N LEU A 54 14.66 -12.60 -15.33
CA LEU A 54 13.56 -12.93 -14.43
C LEU A 54 12.41 -13.63 -15.17
N VAL A 55 12.05 -13.15 -16.35
CA VAL A 55 11.02 -13.81 -17.17
C VAL A 55 11.43 -15.23 -17.53
N LYS A 56 12.71 -15.44 -17.93
CA LYS A 56 13.26 -16.78 -18.19
C LYS A 56 13.21 -17.68 -16.94
N SER A 57 13.57 -17.13 -15.78
CA SER A 57 13.51 -17.84 -14.51
C SER A 57 12.10 -18.32 -14.17
N ILE A 58 11.10 -17.45 -14.37
CA ILE A 58 9.68 -17.80 -14.18
C ILE A 58 9.26 -18.91 -15.15
N VAL A 59 9.58 -18.78 -16.43
CA VAL A 59 9.24 -19.82 -17.43
C VAL A 59 9.88 -21.14 -17.07
N ASN A 60 11.14 -21.15 -16.65
CA ASN A 60 11.85 -22.35 -16.24
C ASN A 60 11.23 -22.99 -14.98
N SER A 61 10.80 -22.20 -14.01
CA SER A 61 10.14 -22.70 -12.79
C SER A 61 8.76 -23.33 -13.06
N LEU A 62 8.16 -23.06 -14.22
CA LEU A 62 6.84 -23.54 -14.62
C LEU A 62 6.86 -24.58 -15.74
N LYS A 63 8.02 -25.19 -16.06
CA LYS A 63 8.21 -26.07 -17.22
C LYS A 63 7.15 -27.15 -17.39
N ASP A 64 6.78 -27.79 -16.29
CA ASP A 64 5.88 -28.92 -16.26
C ASP A 64 4.42 -28.53 -15.96
N SER A 65 4.14 -27.21 -15.93
CA SER A 65 2.85 -26.67 -15.51
C SER A 65 1.97 -26.30 -16.72
N GLN A 66 0.66 -26.43 -16.55
CA GLN A 66 -0.33 -25.99 -17.57
C GLN A 66 -0.51 -24.47 -17.50
N ILE A 67 0.44 -23.70 -18.02
CA ILE A 67 0.52 -22.23 -17.92
C ILE A 67 -0.79 -21.53 -18.30
N LYS A 68 -1.46 -21.98 -19.38
CA LYS A 68 -2.72 -21.36 -19.83
C LYS A 68 -3.85 -21.48 -18.79
N SER A 69 -3.97 -22.64 -18.14
CA SER A 69 -4.96 -22.87 -17.09
C SER A 69 -4.62 -22.04 -15.86
N ILE A 70 -3.34 -21.98 -15.46
CA ILE A 70 -2.86 -21.17 -14.32
C ILE A 70 -3.18 -19.69 -14.54
N ILE A 71 -2.95 -19.15 -15.73
CA ILE A 71 -3.26 -17.74 -16.05
C ILE A 71 -4.77 -17.48 -15.96
N LYS A 72 -5.60 -18.38 -16.50
CA LYS A 72 -7.06 -18.26 -16.47
C LYS A 72 -7.58 -18.25 -15.02
N ASP A 73 -7.16 -19.23 -14.23
CA ASP A 73 -7.61 -19.37 -12.85
C ASP A 73 -6.97 -18.30 -11.95
N GLY A 74 -5.77 -17.85 -12.28
CA GLY A 74 -5.11 -16.71 -11.64
C GLY A 74 -5.90 -15.42 -11.77
N GLN A 75 -6.66 -15.23 -12.87
CA GLN A 75 -7.55 -14.07 -12.98
C GLN A 75 -8.70 -14.14 -11.97
N LEU A 76 -9.19 -15.33 -11.62
CA LEU A 76 -10.20 -15.50 -10.56
C LEU A 76 -9.60 -15.16 -9.19
N LEU A 77 -8.37 -15.62 -8.93
CA LEU A 77 -7.63 -15.23 -7.72
C LEU A 77 -7.46 -13.72 -7.63
N LEU A 78 -7.07 -13.05 -8.71
CA LEU A 78 -6.92 -11.60 -8.76
C LEU A 78 -8.24 -10.88 -8.48
N ASN A 79 -9.35 -11.32 -9.06
CA ASN A 79 -10.68 -10.78 -8.80
C ASN A 79 -11.06 -10.95 -7.32
N TYR A 80 -10.77 -12.10 -6.72
CA TYR A 80 -10.97 -12.34 -5.30
C TYR A 80 -10.15 -11.36 -4.45
N LEU A 81 -8.86 -11.19 -4.73
CA LEU A 81 -7.99 -10.25 -4.02
C LEU A 81 -8.55 -8.82 -4.02
N HIS A 82 -9.04 -8.36 -5.18
CA HIS A 82 -9.64 -7.02 -5.31
C HIS A 82 -10.99 -6.86 -4.62
N SER A 83 -11.74 -7.94 -4.44
CA SER A 83 -13.08 -7.92 -3.84
C SER A 83 -13.09 -8.12 -2.33
N ARG A 84 -11.93 -8.40 -1.71
CA ARG A 84 -11.84 -8.62 -0.26
C ARG A 84 -12.17 -7.35 0.52
N HIS A 85 -12.86 -7.54 1.63
CA HIS A 85 -13.13 -6.53 2.64
C HIS A 85 -12.29 -6.79 3.88
N MET A 86 -12.19 -5.81 4.77
CA MET A 86 -11.53 -6.00 6.07
C MET A 86 -12.15 -7.17 6.83
N PRO A 87 -11.33 -7.99 7.51
CA PRO A 87 -11.85 -9.01 8.40
C PRO A 87 -12.69 -8.36 9.48
N VAL A 88 -13.87 -8.94 9.72
CA VAL A 88 -14.81 -8.40 10.73
C VAL A 88 -14.28 -8.72 12.13
N GLU A 89 -14.10 -7.70 12.93
CA GLU A 89 -13.58 -7.80 14.28
C GLU A 89 -14.50 -8.62 15.19
N GLN A 90 -13.92 -9.35 16.15
CA GLN A 90 -14.68 -10.23 17.05
C GLN A 90 -15.78 -9.48 17.84
N LYS A 91 -15.49 -8.24 18.22
CA LYS A 91 -16.45 -7.37 18.91
C LYS A 91 -17.68 -7.06 18.02
N GLU A 92 -17.45 -6.79 16.76
CA GLU A 92 -18.52 -6.55 15.78
C GLU A 92 -19.29 -7.83 15.45
N LYS A 93 -18.59 -8.97 15.31
CA LYS A 93 -19.24 -10.28 15.16
C LYS A 93 -20.15 -10.59 16.33
N ASN A 94 -19.70 -10.34 17.56
CA ASN A 94 -20.50 -10.54 18.75
C ASN A 94 -21.73 -9.61 18.79
N LYS A 95 -21.58 -8.35 18.39
CA LYS A 95 -22.69 -7.40 18.27
C LYS A 95 -23.72 -7.89 17.24
N LYS A 96 -23.28 -8.33 16.07
CA LYS A 96 -24.15 -8.90 15.02
C LYS A 96 -24.83 -10.19 15.48
N ARG A 97 -24.11 -11.07 16.22
CA ARG A 97 -24.70 -12.28 16.83
C ARG A 97 -25.83 -11.93 17.78
N LEU A 98 -25.60 -11.01 18.69
CA LEU A 98 -26.60 -10.57 19.65
C LEU A 98 -27.82 -10.00 18.93
N GLN A 99 -27.63 -9.10 17.98
CA GLN A 99 -28.73 -8.51 17.20
C GLN A 99 -29.52 -9.58 16.47
N LYS A 100 -28.87 -10.50 15.75
CA LYS A 100 -29.55 -11.58 15.02
C LYS A 100 -30.24 -12.57 15.97
N LYS A 101 -29.67 -12.80 17.15
CA LYS A 101 -30.30 -13.63 18.18
C LYS A 101 -31.62 -12.99 18.66
N THR A 102 -31.58 -11.71 19.02
CA THR A 102 -32.78 -10.97 19.45
C THR A 102 -33.87 -10.95 18.36
N GLU A 103 -33.50 -10.62 17.10
CA GLU A 103 -34.45 -10.64 15.97
C GLU A 103 -35.13 -12.01 15.77
N LEU A 104 -34.40 -13.09 16.00
CA LEU A 104 -34.98 -14.45 15.90
C LEU A 104 -35.80 -14.84 17.13
N GLU A 105 -35.38 -14.46 18.34
CA GLU A 105 -36.13 -14.72 19.57
C GLU A 105 -37.48 -14.00 19.57
N GLU A 106 -37.53 -12.76 19.10
CA GLU A 106 -38.78 -11.99 18.93
C GLU A 106 -39.73 -12.63 17.91
N LYS A 107 -39.20 -13.29 16.90
CA LYS A 107 -39.99 -13.95 15.85
C LYS A 107 -40.64 -15.25 16.32
N TYR A 108 -40.10 -15.90 17.35
CA TYR A 108 -40.55 -17.16 17.87
C TYR A 108 -41.08 -16.99 19.32
N ASN A 109 -42.30 -17.42 19.57
CA ASN A 109 -42.94 -17.27 20.88
C ASN A 109 -42.36 -18.29 21.89
N ILE A 110 -41.24 -17.97 22.53
CA ILE A 110 -40.48 -18.89 23.41
C ILE A 110 -41.21 -19.23 24.70
N ASN A 111 -42.14 -18.37 25.14
CA ASN A 111 -42.85 -18.50 26.42
C ASN A 111 -43.77 -19.70 26.47
N GLU A 112 -44.22 -20.22 25.34
CA GLU A 112 -45.17 -21.36 25.23
C GLU A 112 -44.44 -22.71 25.01
N MET A 113 -43.11 -22.76 25.03
CA MET A 113 -42.32 -23.96 24.76
C MET A 113 -42.06 -24.77 26.05
N SER A 114 -42.14 -26.10 25.95
CA SER A 114 -41.67 -27.01 27.00
C SER A 114 -40.13 -26.97 27.11
N ASP A 115 -39.57 -27.42 28.24
CA ASP A 115 -38.12 -27.36 28.48
C ASP A 115 -37.30 -28.14 27.43
N GLN A 116 -37.75 -29.28 26.97
CA GLN A 116 -37.11 -30.04 25.88
C GLN A 116 -37.20 -29.31 24.53
N GLN A 117 -38.27 -28.58 24.30
CA GLN A 117 -38.42 -27.74 23.10
C GLN A 117 -37.51 -26.53 23.16
N LYS A 118 -37.34 -25.91 24.34
CA LYS A 118 -36.40 -24.80 24.55
C LYS A 118 -34.96 -25.19 24.28
N GLU A 119 -34.53 -26.37 24.73
CA GLU A 119 -33.15 -26.84 24.46
C GLU A 119 -32.90 -27.06 22.96
N LYS A 120 -33.82 -27.74 22.26
CA LYS A 120 -33.75 -27.92 20.80
C LYS A 120 -33.77 -26.58 20.06
N PHE A 121 -34.60 -25.64 20.52
CA PHE A 121 -34.69 -24.30 19.97
C PHE A 121 -33.39 -23.50 20.16
N GLN A 122 -32.77 -23.55 21.33
CA GLN A 122 -31.47 -22.89 21.58
C GLN A 122 -30.41 -23.39 20.63
N LYS A 123 -30.32 -24.70 20.40
CA LYS A 123 -29.37 -25.29 19.43
C LYS A 123 -29.68 -24.87 18.00
N PHE A 124 -30.95 -24.83 17.61
CA PHE A 124 -31.40 -24.33 16.33
C PHE A 124 -31.06 -22.85 16.17
N LEU A 125 -31.34 -22.03 17.18
CA LEU A 125 -31.10 -20.59 17.22
C LEU A 125 -29.59 -20.30 17.05
N TYR A 126 -28.76 -21.00 17.81
CA TYR A 126 -27.31 -20.87 17.70
C TYR A 126 -26.81 -21.14 16.26
N ASN A 127 -27.17 -22.28 15.69
CA ASN A 127 -26.77 -22.65 14.33
C ASN A 127 -27.31 -21.67 13.29
N ARG A 128 -28.52 -21.15 13.47
CA ARG A 128 -29.11 -20.19 12.53
C ARG A 128 -28.46 -18.83 12.62
N VAL A 129 -28.18 -18.36 13.84
CA VAL A 129 -27.44 -17.11 14.07
C VAL A 129 -26.04 -17.18 13.46
N GLU A 130 -25.27 -18.24 13.73
CA GLU A 130 -23.92 -18.43 13.16
C GLU A 130 -23.96 -18.44 11.62
N LYS A 131 -24.94 -19.12 11.02
CA LYS A 131 -25.09 -19.12 9.57
C LYS A 131 -25.42 -17.75 9.00
N LEU A 132 -26.30 -16.97 9.65
CA LEU A 132 -26.64 -15.61 9.21
C LEU A 132 -25.48 -14.64 9.39
N VAL A 133 -24.77 -14.72 10.50
CA VAL A 133 -23.55 -13.91 10.74
C VAL A 133 -22.47 -14.27 9.76
N ALA A 134 -22.23 -15.56 9.51
CA ALA A 134 -21.27 -16.00 8.51
C ALA A 134 -21.58 -15.45 7.12
N GLN A 135 -22.85 -15.46 6.68
CA GLN A 135 -23.26 -14.89 5.40
C GLN A 135 -22.99 -13.39 5.27
N GLN A 136 -22.99 -12.65 6.40
CA GLN A 136 -22.70 -11.21 6.43
C GLN A 136 -21.22 -10.88 6.64
N THR A 137 -20.39 -11.86 6.99
CA THR A 137 -18.99 -11.63 7.38
C THR A 137 -17.97 -12.44 6.58
N TYR A 138 -18.39 -13.09 5.50
CA TYR A 138 -17.59 -14.06 4.75
C TYR A 138 -16.60 -13.46 3.73
N CYS A 139 -16.57 -12.12 3.60
CA CYS A 139 -15.82 -11.47 2.54
C CYS A 139 -14.29 -11.51 2.71
N TRP A 140 -13.78 -12.11 3.78
CA TRP A 140 -12.36 -12.27 4.01
C TRP A 140 -12.00 -13.71 4.38
N LYS A 141 -11.00 -14.26 3.68
CA LYS A 141 -10.29 -15.50 4.04
C LYS A 141 -8.83 -15.36 3.66
N PRO A 142 -7.90 -15.90 4.45
CA PRO A 142 -6.50 -15.96 4.03
C PRO A 142 -6.39 -16.87 2.81
N ILE A 143 -5.37 -16.61 1.99
CA ILE A 143 -5.08 -17.46 0.83
C ILE A 143 -4.31 -18.69 1.31
N ASP A 144 -4.71 -19.88 0.84
CA ASP A 144 -3.99 -21.12 1.15
C ASP A 144 -2.81 -21.31 0.18
N PHE A 145 -1.67 -20.79 0.56
CA PHE A 145 -0.41 -20.96 -0.17
C PHE A 145 0.32 -22.27 0.11
N ASN A 146 -0.28 -23.24 0.81
CA ASN A 146 0.24 -24.60 0.89
C ASN A 146 -0.04 -25.38 -0.40
N ASN A 147 -0.95 -24.89 -1.23
CA ASN A 147 -1.24 -25.42 -2.54
C ASN A 147 -0.29 -24.79 -3.58
N GLU A 148 0.60 -25.57 -4.17
CA GLU A 148 1.57 -25.14 -5.18
C GLU A 148 0.91 -24.53 -6.42
N TYR A 149 -0.24 -25.05 -6.84
CA TYR A 149 -1.00 -24.48 -7.96
C TYR A 149 -1.45 -23.04 -7.66
N VAL A 150 -1.89 -22.76 -6.44
CA VAL A 150 -2.25 -21.39 -6.00
C VAL A 150 -1.02 -20.48 -5.97
N CYS A 151 0.16 -21.01 -5.56
CA CYS A 151 1.42 -20.26 -5.61
C CYS A 151 1.77 -19.87 -7.06
N HIS A 152 1.60 -20.79 -8.03
CA HIS A 152 1.83 -20.49 -9.45
C HIS A 152 0.81 -19.49 -10.02
N GLN A 153 -0.47 -19.57 -9.62
CA GLN A 153 -1.48 -18.56 -9.98
C GLN A 153 -1.08 -17.18 -9.46
N TYR A 154 -0.66 -17.09 -8.21
CA TYR A 154 -0.19 -15.86 -7.59
C TYR A 154 1.04 -15.32 -8.32
N LEU A 155 2.04 -16.16 -8.57
CA LEU A 155 3.23 -15.80 -9.32
C LEU A 155 2.88 -15.13 -10.65
N LEU A 156 2.10 -15.79 -11.51
CA LEU A 156 1.82 -15.29 -12.85
C LEU A 156 0.96 -14.03 -12.88
N THR A 157 0.14 -13.81 -11.86
CA THR A 157 -0.75 -12.64 -11.80
C THR A 157 -0.16 -11.47 -11.02
N ARG A 158 0.72 -11.74 -10.03
CA ARG A 158 1.19 -10.73 -9.09
C ARG A 158 2.63 -10.28 -9.29
N ILE A 159 3.48 -11.08 -9.93
CA ILE A 159 4.90 -10.77 -10.07
C ILE A 159 5.16 -9.39 -10.70
N ALA A 160 4.47 -9.05 -11.79
CA ALA A 160 4.75 -7.83 -12.51
C ALA A 160 4.23 -6.56 -11.78
N PRO A 161 2.97 -6.50 -11.29
CA PRO A 161 2.51 -5.34 -10.54
C PRO A 161 3.27 -5.15 -9.22
N GLU A 162 3.56 -6.21 -8.47
CA GLU A 162 4.33 -6.13 -7.22
C GLU A 162 5.76 -5.67 -7.47
N TYR A 163 6.45 -6.27 -8.44
CA TYR A 163 7.81 -5.87 -8.81
C TYR A 163 7.88 -4.38 -9.16
N SER A 164 6.93 -3.90 -9.98
CA SER A 164 6.88 -2.50 -10.38
C SER A 164 6.56 -1.55 -9.22
N ALA A 165 5.67 -1.97 -8.32
CA ALA A 165 5.31 -1.19 -7.14
C ALA A 165 6.48 -1.08 -6.15
N ILE A 166 7.13 -2.18 -5.82
CA ILE A 166 8.30 -2.19 -4.92
C ILE A 166 9.45 -1.38 -5.53
N LYS A 167 9.70 -1.54 -6.84
CA LYS A 167 10.71 -0.74 -7.56
C LYS A 167 10.46 0.76 -7.44
N LEU A 168 9.19 1.18 -7.56
CA LEU A 168 8.80 2.57 -7.41
C LEU A 168 9.15 3.09 -6.00
N LEU A 169 8.79 2.35 -4.95
CA LEU A 169 9.02 2.75 -3.56
C LEU A 169 10.50 2.79 -3.20
N PHE A 170 11.27 1.80 -3.60
CA PHE A 170 12.72 1.76 -3.33
C PHE A 170 13.48 2.85 -4.08
N ASN A 171 13.08 3.16 -5.32
CA ASN A 171 13.64 4.28 -6.05
C ASN A 171 13.29 5.62 -5.37
N GLU A 172 12.10 5.80 -4.81
CA GLU A 172 11.75 7.01 -4.06
C GLU A 172 12.62 7.17 -2.81
N ILE A 173 12.92 6.08 -2.07
CA ILE A 173 13.87 6.12 -0.96
C ILE A 173 15.26 6.52 -1.46
N LYS A 174 15.78 5.87 -2.49
CA LYS A 174 17.13 6.14 -3.04
C LYS A 174 17.29 7.56 -3.54
N GLU A 175 16.25 8.14 -4.12
CA GLU A 175 16.26 9.52 -4.62
C GLU A 175 16.20 10.56 -3.50
N ARG A 176 15.48 10.26 -2.42
CA ARG A 176 15.33 11.18 -1.28
C ARG A 176 16.44 11.04 -0.26
N ASP A 177 17.09 9.90 -0.19
CA ASP A 177 18.20 9.60 0.69
C ASP A 177 19.30 8.85 -0.08
N PRO A 178 20.03 9.56 -0.97
CA PRO A 178 21.01 8.95 -1.88
C PRO A 178 22.23 8.36 -1.14
N ASP A 179 22.51 8.82 0.08
CA ASP A 179 23.62 8.34 0.90
C ASP A 179 23.26 7.11 1.72
N PHE A 180 21.99 6.73 1.74
CA PHE A 180 21.53 5.55 2.46
C PHE A 180 22.00 4.26 1.78
N LYS A 181 22.81 3.48 2.49
CA LYS A 181 23.39 2.21 2.05
C LYS A 181 23.03 1.10 3.02
N PRO A 182 21.82 0.52 2.92
CA PRO A 182 21.38 -0.56 3.81
C PRO A 182 22.27 -1.78 3.70
N GLN A 183 22.53 -2.44 4.81
CA GLN A 183 23.29 -3.69 4.89
C GLN A 183 22.38 -4.89 5.13
N SER A 184 21.18 -4.66 5.68
CA SER A 184 20.24 -5.69 6.05
C SER A 184 18.80 -5.36 5.66
N LEU A 185 18.09 -6.36 5.16
CA LEU A 185 16.70 -6.31 4.75
C LEU A 185 15.89 -7.37 5.49
N PHE A 186 14.75 -6.98 6.04
CA PHE A 186 13.74 -7.90 6.55
C PHE A 186 12.47 -7.81 5.69
N ASP A 187 12.02 -8.94 5.16
CA ASP A 187 10.85 -9.05 4.29
C ASP A 187 9.78 -9.93 4.97
N PHE A 188 8.71 -9.29 5.44
CA PHE A 188 7.59 -9.95 6.10
C PHE A 188 6.48 -10.28 5.10
N GLY A 189 6.15 -11.57 4.99
CA GLY A 189 5.30 -12.12 3.94
C GLY A 189 6.02 -12.08 2.60
N SER A 190 7.25 -12.62 2.56
CA SER A 190 8.16 -12.48 1.40
C SER A 190 7.62 -13.10 0.10
N GLY A 191 6.66 -14.02 0.20
CA GLY A 191 5.94 -14.61 -0.94
C GLY A 191 6.89 -15.07 -2.05
N ILE A 192 6.66 -14.56 -3.24
CA ILE A 192 7.46 -14.86 -4.46
C ILE A 192 8.79 -14.11 -4.54
N GLY A 193 9.19 -13.35 -3.51
CA GLY A 193 10.50 -12.70 -3.39
C GLY A 193 10.67 -11.39 -4.16
N THR A 194 9.58 -10.70 -4.53
CA THR A 194 9.63 -9.43 -5.28
C THR A 194 10.40 -8.33 -4.56
N VAL A 195 10.33 -8.29 -3.23
CA VAL A 195 11.07 -7.34 -2.39
C VAL A 195 12.57 -7.61 -2.47
N THR A 196 13.00 -8.85 -2.28
CA THR A 196 14.41 -9.28 -2.38
C THR A 196 14.99 -8.97 -3.76
N MET A 197 14.23 -9.27 -4.84
CA MET A 197 14.67 -8.99 -6.22
C MET A 197 14.91 -7.49 -6.45
N ASN A 198 13.99 -6.64 -6.01
CA ASN A 198 14.11 -5.20 -6.15
C ASN A 198 15.21 -4.60 -5.25
N ALA A 199 15.31 -5.06 -4.00
CA ALA A 199 16.34 -4.62 -3.08
C ALA A 199 17.75 -4.91 -3.62
N ARG A 200 17.96 -6.12 -4.18
CA ARG A 200 19.20 -6.49 -4.87
C ARG A 200 19.52 -5.54 -6.03
N ASN A 201 18.51 -5.16 -6.82
CA ASN A 201 18.72 -4.26 -7.96
C ASN A 201 19.04 -2.82 -7.55
N VAL A 202 18.49 -2.36 -6.42
CA VAL A 202 18.66 -0.96 -5.96
C VAL A 202 19.89 -0.80 -5.07
N TRP A 203 20.16 -1.78 -4.17
CA TRP A 203 21.21 -1.72 -3.14
C TRP A 203 22.08 -2.97 -3.07
N GLY A 204 22.13 -3.78 -4.12
CA GLY A 204 22.83 -5.07 -4.10
C GLY A 204 24.30 -5.00 -3.67
N ASP A 205 24.99 -3.88 -3.93
CA ASP A 205 26.38 -3.68 -3.54
C ASP A 205 26.56 -3.47 -2.03
N SER A 206 25.53 -2.96 -1.34
CA SER A 206 25.60 -2.69 0.10
C SER A 206 24.91 -3.76 0.94
N LEU A 207 23.84 -4.41 0.43
CA LEU A 207 23.07 -5.42 1.15
C LEU A 207 23.87 -6.73 1.31
N LYS A 208 24.00 -7.16 2.57
CA LYS A 208 24.71 -8.39 2.98
C LYS A 208 23.81 -9.44 3.58
N GLU A 209 22.64 -9.04 4.08
CA GLU A 209 21.66 -9.90 4.74
C GLU A 209 20.25 -9.65 4.20
N TYR A 210 19.58 -10.75 3.83
CA TYR A 210 18.19 -10.78 3.39
C TYR A 210 17.44 -11.79 4.25
N TYR A 211 16.59 -11.31 5.13
CA TYR A 211 15.81 -12.13 6.05
C TYR A 211 14.36 -12.17 5.60
N CYS A 212 13.98 -13.27 4.93
CA CYS A 212 12.66 -13.46 4.34
C CYS A 212 11.80 -14.33 5.26
N VAL A 213 10.60 -13.86 5.56
CA VAL A 213 9.63 -14.59 6.39
C VAL A 213 8.35 -14.79 5.61
N ASP A 214 7.97 -16.05 5.40
CA ASP A 214 6.66 -16.42 4.85
C ASP A 214 6.20 -17.74 5.48
N THR A 215 4.95 -17.80 5.90
CA THR A 215 4.38 -19.01 6.55
C THR A 215 4.30 -20.21 5.61
N SER A 216 4.23 -19.96 4.29
CA SER A 216 4.21 -21.01 3.27
C SER A 216 5.60 -21.43 2.87
N SER A 217 5.95 -22.71 3.15
CA SER A 217 7.18 -23.30 2.62
C SER A 217 7.20 -23.33 1.09
N LYS A 218 6.03 -23.54 0.46
CA LYS A 218 5.90 -23.56 -1.00
C LYS A 218 6.23 -22.22 -1.65
N MET A 219 5.82 -21.11 -1.02
CA MET A 219 6.21 -19.78 -1.46
C MET A 219 7.72 -19.54 -1.30
N ASN A 220 8.30 -19.95 -0.17
CA ASN A 220 9.73 -19.84 0.06
C ASN A 220 10.52 -20.65 -0.99
N ASP A 221 10.11 -21.89 -1.28
CA ASP A 221 10.73 -22.75 -2.28
C ASP A 221 10.61 -22.14 -3.69
N LEU A 222 9.44 -21.61 -4.05
CA LEU A 222 9.20 -20.96 -5.33
C LEU A 222 10.04 -19.68 -5.48
N SER A 223 10.10 -18.85 -4.43
CA SER A 223 10.95 -17.66 -4.41
C SER A 223 12.42 -18.02 -4.61
N LYS A 224 12.91 -19.05 -3.89
CA LYS A 224 14.28 -19.56 -4.02
C LYS A 224 14.54 -20.05 -5.44
N LEU A 225 13.65 -20.86 -6.01
CA LEU A 225 13.76 -21.38 -7.37
C LEU A 225 13.85 -20.26 -8.42
N ILE A 226 13.03 -19.22 -8.30
CA ILE A 226 13.06 -18.09 -9.23
C ILE A 226 14.42 -17.35 -9.13
N LEU A 227 14.91 -17.11 -7.92
CA LEU A 227 16.22 -16.48 -7.68
C LEU A 227 17.38 -17.33 -8.21
N GLN A 228 17.24 -18.64 -8.28
CA GLN A 228 18.18 -19.58 -8.87
C GLN A 228 18.10 -19.69 -10.40
N GLY A 229 17.28 -18.83 -11.06
CA GLY A 229 17.10 -18.88 -12.52
C GLY A 229 16.15 -19.97 -13.01
N GLY A 230 15.32 -20.53 -12.14
CA GLY A 230 14.44 -21.66 -12.41
C GLY A 230 15.16 -23.01 -12.42
N ASN A 231 16.33 -23.11 -11.78
CA ASN A 231 17.12 -24.34 -11.67
C ASN A 231 17.60 -24.54 -10.23
N PHE A 232 17.07 -25.54 -9.54
CA PHE A 232 17.39 -25.85 -8.14
C PHE A 232 18.89 -26.07 -7.84
N ASN A 233 19.69 -26.42 -8.83
CA ASN A 233 21.12 -26.70 -8.65
C ASN A 233 21.99 -25.43 -8.78
N ASN A 234 21.39 -24.23 -8.96
CA ASN A 234 22.13 -22.99 -9.16
C ASN A 234 22.17 -22.12 -7.89
N ASP A 235 22.73 -22.64 -6.81
CA ASP A 235 22.86 -21.91 -5.54
C ASP A 235 23.76 -20.68 -5.64
N SER A 236 24.69 -20.65 -6.62
CA SER A 236 25.57 -19.50 -6.85
C SER A 236 24.83 -18.23 -7.31
N ALA A 237 23.62 -18.37 -7.85
CA ALA A 237 22.78 -17.23 -8.25
C ALA A 237 22.06 -16.54 -7.07
N LEU A 238 21.98 -17.22 -5.92
CA LEU A 238 21.33 -16.67 -4.74
C LEU A 238 22.13 -15.49 -4.15
N PRO A 239 21.45 -14.46 -3.64
CA PRO A 239 22.11 -13.41 -2.87
C PRO A 239 22.84 -14.00 -1.66
N LYS A 240 24.06 -13.56 -1.40
CA LYS A 240 24.77 -13.93 -0.17
C LYS A 240 23.98 -13.41 1.04
N GLY A 241 23.88 -14.23 2.10
CA GLY A 241 23.14 -13.86 3.31
C GLY A 241 21.61 -13.96 3.18
N LEU A 242 21.09 -14.62 2.14
CA LEU A 242 19.66 -14.89 2.01
C LEU A 242 19.23 -16.01 2.97
N CYS A 243 18.23 -15.72 3.80
CA CYS A 243 17.69 -16.63 4.80
C CYS A 243 16.15 -16.64 4.73
N TYR A 244 15.57 -17.83 4.66
CA TYR A 244 14.12 -18.04 4.72
C TYR A 244 13.69 -18.59 6.07
N ARG A 245 12.57 -18.07 6.60
CA ARG A 245 11.94 -18.55 7.83
C ARG A 245 10.42 -18.62 7.64
N GLN A 246 9.76 -19.53 8.35
CA GLN A 246 8.30 -19.67 8.33
C GLN A 246 7.61 -18.88 9.45
N PHE A 247 8.35 -18.42 10.44
CA PHE A 247 7.80 -17.73 11.60
C PHE A 247 8.49 -16.38 11.83
N LEU A 248 7.70 -15.40 12.23
CA LEU A 248 8.20 -14.10 12.63
C LEU A 248 9.01 -14.25 13.93
N PRO A 249 10.31 -13.92 13.92
CA PRO A 249 11.14 -14.09 15.11
C PRO A 249 10.70 -13.12 16.22
N GLY A 250 10.50 -13.65 17.43
CA GLY A 250 10.13 -12.86 18.61
C GLY A 250 11.30 -12.07 19.22
N SER A 251 12.55 -12.38 18.86
CA SER A 251 13.72 -11.72 19.44
C SER A 251 13.72 -10.21 19.19
N PRO A 252 13.85 -9.39 20.26
CA PRO A 252 13.92 -7.93 20.13
C PRO A 252 15.31 -7.44 19.67
N THR A 253 16.33 -8.30 19.70
CA THR A 253 17.72 -7.94 19.37
C THR A 253 17.97 -7.92 17.85
N LEU A 254 17.15 -8.62 17.08
CA LEU A 254 17.25 -8.63 15.61
C LEU A 254 16.80 -7.28 15.05
N LYS A 255 17.71 -6.60 14.35
CA LYS A 255 17.50 -5.27 13.76
C LYS A 255 17.93 -5.28 12.30
N PHE A 256 17.18 -4.57 11.47
CA PHE A 256 17.41 -4.47 10.02
C PHE A 256 17.30 -3.02 9.56
N ASP A 257 18.11 -2.65 8.59
CA ASP A 257 18.11 -1.28 8.06
C ASP A 257 16.83 -0.95 7.30
N ILE A 258 16.31 -1.94 6.58
CA ILE A 258 15.00 -1.83 5.91
C ILE A 258 14.13 -3.00 6.36
N VAL A 259 12.91 -2.71 6.78
CA VAL A 259 11.85 -3.68 7.03
C VAL A 259 10.72 -3.43 6.04
N VAL A 260 10.28 -4.48 5.36
CA VAL A 260 9.21 -4.39 4.35
C VAL A 260 8.08 -5.35 4.70
N SER A 261 6.85 -4.92 4.50
CA SER A 261 5.67 -5.78 4.44
C SER A 261 4.90 -5.42 3.17
N ALA A 262 4.91 -6.32 2.22
CA ALA A 262 4.29 -6.11 0.91
C ALA A 262 3.14 -7.10 0.70
N TYR A 263 1.89 -6.57 0.69
CA TYR A 263 0.65 -7.33 0.44
C TYR A 263 0.40 -8.47 1.44
N SER A 264 0.91 -8.36 2.67
CA SER A 264 0.86 -9.41 3.68
C SER A 264 0.06 -9.04 4.94
N LEU A 265 -0.12 -7.77 5.27
CA LEU A 265 -0.89 -7.35 6.43
C LEU A 265 -2.38 -7.69 6.30
N PHE A 266 -2.89 -7.74 5.08
CA PHE A 266 -4.27 -8.12 4.80
C PHE A 266 -4.55 -9.61 5.06
N GLU A 267 -3.52 -10.45 5.13
CA GLU A 267 -3.66 -11.87 5.47
C GLU A 267 -3.81 -12.12 6.98
N LEU A 268 -3.61 -11.09 7.81
CA LEU A 268 -3.77 -11.18 9.26
C LEU A 268 -5.25 -11.08 9.67
N PRO A 269 -5.72 -11.93 10.62
CA PRO A 269 -7.14 -12.17 10.84
C PRO A 269 -7.89 -11.04 11.53
N ASP A 270 -7.21 -10.23 12.32
CA ASP A 270 -7.85 -9.17 13.12
C ASP A 270 -6.88 -8.01 13.42
N MET A 271 -7.42 -6.90 13.90
CA MET A 271 -6.69 -5.68 14.22
C MET A 271 -5.62 -5.92 15.29
N ARG A 272 -5.91 -6.74 16.30
CA ARG A 272 -4.98 -7.03 17.38
C ARG A 272 -3.72 -7.73 16.84
N THR A 273 -3.90 -8.77 16.06
CA THR A 273 -2.80 -9.52 15.43
C THR A 273 -1.99 -8.61 14.49
N ARG A 274 -2.68 -7.72 13.74
CA ARG A 274 -1.98 -6.71 12.91
C ARG A 274 -1.13 -5.77 13.75
N PHE A 275 -1.66 -5.24 14.85
CA PHE A 275 -0.92 -4.33 15.73
C PHE A 275 0.27 -5.00 16.41
N GLU A 276 0.10 -6.20 16.95
CA GLU A 276 1.20 -6.98 17.55
C GLU A 276 2.31 -7.27 16.52
N THR A 277 1.92 -7.60 15.29
CA THR A 277 2.86 -7.79 14.16
C THR A 277 3.56 -6.50 13.79
N LEU A 278 2.83 -5.40 13.61
CA LEU A 278 3.41 -4.09 13.28
C LEU A 278 4.38 -3.60 14.36
N LEU A 279 4.07 -3.78 15.64
CA LEU A 279 4.99 -3.46 16.75
C LEU A 279 6.27 -4.28 16.67
N ASN A 280 6.15 -5.59 16.36
CA ASN A 280 7.30 -6.47 16.19
C ASN A 280 8.18 -6.00 15.01
N LEU A 281 7.57 -5.71 13.86
CA LEU A 281 8.28 -5.19 12.67
C LEU A 281 8.93 -3.84 12.95
N TRP A 282 8.25 -2.96 13.65
CA TRP A 282 8.79 -1.68 14.07
C TRP A 282 10.01 -1.83 14.99
N ASN A 283 9.92 -2.73 15.97
CA ASN A 283 11.02 -3.03 16.85
C ASN A 283 12.25 -3.57 16.10
N LYS A 284 12.05 -4.27 14.98
CA LYS A 284 13.13 -4.76 14.11
C LYS A 284 13.70 -3.71 13.15
N THR A 285 13.05 -2.57 13.01
CA THR A 285 13.48 -1.52 12.09
C THR A 285 14.59 -0.67 12.70
N ASN A 286 15.68 -0.45 11.98
CA ASN A 286 16.69 0.55 12.31
C ASN A 286 16.41 1.89 11.61
N ASN A 287 16.19 1.87 10.29
CA ASN A 287 16.05 3.09 9.49
C ASN A 287 14.66 3.20 8.85
N TYR A 288 14.32 2.31 7.92
CA TYR A 288 13.09 2.41 7.13
C TYR A 288 12.14 1.25 7.36
N ILE A 289 10.86 1.56 7.51
CA ILE A 289 9.78 0.59 7.32
C ILE A 289 8.96 0.98 6.09
N VAL A 290 8.71 0.01 5.23
CA VAL A 290 7.95 0.14 3.98
C VAL A 290 6.76 -0.79 4.05
N LEU A 291 5.56 -0.24 4.02
CA LEU A 291 4.31 -1.01 4.00
C LEU A 291 3.56 -0.69 2.72
N ILE A 292 3.08 -1.72 2.04
CA ILE A 292 2.29 -1.58 0.82
C ILE A 292 1.18 -2.64 0.78
N GLU A 293 0.00 -2.20 0.36
CA GLU A 293 -1.18 -3.03 0.13
C GLU A 293 -1.88 -2.64 -1.17
N MET A 294 -2.82 -3.46 -1.63
CA MET A 294 -3.66 -3.13 -2.78
C MET A 294 -4.41 -1.82 -2.53
N GLY A 295 -4.52 -0.97 -3.54
CA GLY A 295 -5.16 0.35 -3.45
C GLY A 295 -6.69 0.31 -3.33
N THR A 296 -7.25 -0.73 -2.73
CA THR A 296 -8.65 -0.85 -2.35
C THR A 296 -8.94 -0.02 -1.08
N ARG A 297 -10.19 0.18 -0.74
CA ARG A 297 -10.56 0.82 0.53
C ARG A 297 -9.97 0.08 1.73
N ALA A 298 -10.09 -1.25 1.75
CA ALA A 298 -9.56 -2.09 2.82
C ALA A 298 -8.03 -2.02 2.94
N GLY A 299 -7.31 -2.09 1.81
CA GLY A 299 -5.85 -1.95 1.83
C GLY A 299 -5.40 -0.57 2.31
N PHE A 300 -6.11 0.50 1.92
CA PHE A 300 -5.84 1.84 2.42
C PHE A 300 -6.09 1.95 3.94
N GLU A 301 -7.15 1.34 4.46
CA GLU A 301 -7.45 1.33 5.90
C GLU A 301 -6.33 0.68 6.70
N ILE A 302 -5.80 -0.47 6.26
CA ILE A 302 -4.67 -1.16 6.89
C ILE A 302 -3.42 -0.28 6.89
N ILE A 303 -3.10 0.37 5.77
CA ILE A 303 -1.93 1.26 5.67
C ILE A 303 -2.09 2.48 6.58
N ASN A 304 -3.32 3.04 6.67
CA ASN A 304 -3.57 4.17 7.56
C ASN A 304 -3.52 3.76 9.05
N GLU A 305 -4.08 2.58 9.42
CA GLU A 305 -3.94 2.02 10.77
C GLU A 305 -2.46 1.89 11.17
N ALA A 306 -1.63 1.32 10.29
CA ALA A 306 -0.20 1.14 10.54
C ALA A 306 0.54 2.49 10.66
N ARG A 307 0.25 3.43 9.77
CA ARG A 307 0.80 4.78 9.80
C ARG A 307 0.48 5.47 11.13
N ASP A 308 -0.77 5.48 11.52
CA ASP A 308 -1.22 6.17 12.74
C ASP A 308 -0.68 5.46 14.00
N LEU A 309 -0.58 4.12 13.99
CA LEU A 309 0.07 3.37 15.06
C LEU A 309 1.51 3.86 15.28
N PHE A 310 2.34 3.91 14.23
CA PHE A 310 3.74 4.30 14.35
C PHE A 310 3.92 5.76 14.75
N LEU A 311 3.11 6.67 14.22
CA LEU A 311 3.18 8.08 14.59
C LEU A 311 2.72 8.32 16.04
N ASN A 312 1.71 7.58 16.51
CA ASN A 312 1.18 7.74 17.88
C ASN A 312 2.02 7.07 18.97
N ILE A 313 2.74 5.99 18.67
CA ILE A 313 3.66 5.34 19.64
C ILE A 313 4.68 6.37 20.19
N TYR A 314 5.10 7.32 19.37
CA TYR A 314 6.17 8.27 19.70
C TYR A 314 5.71 9.63 20.21
N LEU A 315 4.41 9.91 20.25
CA LEU A 315 3.92 11.09 20.97
C LEU A 315 4.27 11.06 22.46
N ASN A 316 4.62 9.88 22.99
CA ASN A 316 4.92 9.64 24.42
C ASN A 316 6.38 9.19 24.68
N GLN A 317 7.28 9.17 23.68
CA GLN A 317 8.66 8.70 23.82
C GLN A 317 9.63 9.61 23.06
N ASP A 318 10.88 9.69 23.51
CA ASP A 318 11.95 10.51 22.90
C ASP A 318 12.38 10.07 21.50
N ALA A 319 11.89 8.95 21.00
CA ALA A 319 12.22 8.44 19.69
C ALA A 319 11.27 9.02 18.63
N GLN A 320 11.78 9.86 17.75
CA GLN A 320 11.02 10.47 16.67
C GLN A 320 10.99 9.58 15.42
N CYS A 321 9.93 9.68 14.64
CA CYS A 321 9.85 9.15 13.29
C CYS A 321 9.07 10.10 12.39
N HIS A 322 9.24 9.97 11.08
CA HIS A 322 8.51 10.79 10.11
C HIS A 322 8.11 10.00 8.87
N VAL A 323 7.05 10.46 8.21
CA VAL A 323 6.58 9.86 6.95
C VAL A 323 7.44 10.39 5.80
N VAL A 324 8.19 9.52 5.17
CA VAL A 324 8.96 9.87 3.97
C VAL A 324 8.03 9.98 2.75
N SER A 325 7.14 9.01 2.58
CA SER A 325 6.20 8.96 1.45
C SER A 325 4.95 8.16 1.85
N PRO A 326 3.78 8.45 1.30
CA PRO A 326 3.45 9.49 0.31
C PRO A 326 3.14 10.85 0.96
N CYS A 327 2.80 10.87 2.27
CA CYS A 327 2.31 12.07 2.95
C CYS A 327 3.45 13.08 3.20
N PRO A 328 3.25 14.37 2.89
CA PRO A 328 4.20 15.43 3.24
C PRO A 328 4.06 15.91 4.69
N HIS A 329 3.38 15.16 5.56
CA HIS A 329 3.06 15.54 6.95
C HIS A 329 2.83 14.32 7.85
N GLU A 330 2.85 14.54 9.16
CA GLU A 330 2.58 13.56 10.22
C GLU A 330 1.18 13.69 10.85
N HIS A 331 0.36 14.68 10.44
CA HIS A 331 -1.03 14.85 10.91
C HIS A 331 -1.91 13.66 10.49
N SER A 332 -3.10 13.54 11.07
CA SER A 332 -4.12 12.56 10.63
C SER A 332 -4.34 12.63 9.11
N CYS A 333 -4.73 11.51 8.52
CA CYS A 333 -4.94 11.46 7.06
C CYS A 333 -6.24 12.18 6.68
N PRO A 334 -6.18 13.33 5.98
CA PRO A 334 -7.37 14.10 5.66
C PRO A 334 -8.34 13.35 4.73
N ARG A 335 -7.83 12.38 3.98
CA ARG A 335 -8.67 11.55 3.12
C ARG A 335 -9.41 10.47 3.89
N PHE A 336 -8.82 9.96 4.96
CA PHE A 336 -9.50 9.00 5.83
C PHE A 336 -10.67 9.65 6.58
N ASP A 337 -10.48 10.91 7.01
CA ASP A 337 -11.45 11.65 7.82
C ASP A 337 -12.60 12.25 7.00
N THR A 338 -12.38 12.59 5.72
CA THR A 338 -13.32 13.42 4.94
C THR A 338 -13.88 12.75 3.69
N ASP A 339 -13.37 11.62 3.26
CA ASP A 339 -13.67 11.02 1.95
C ASP A 339 -13.65 9.49 2.03
N ASP A 340 -14.67 8.83 1.50
CA ASP A 340 -14.73 7.35 1.43
C ASP A 340 -13.79 6.77 0.37
N THR A 341 -13.17 7.60 -0.48
CA THR A 341 -12.25 7.14 -1.50
C THR A 341 -10.85 6.88 -0.92
N PRO A 342 -10.19 5.74 -1.25
CA PRO A 342 -8.89 5.42 -0.70
C PRO A 342 -7.80 6.39 -1.16
N CYS A 343 -6.79 6.62 -0.29
CA CYS A 343 -5.53 7.23 -0.69
C CYS A 343 -4.68 6.16 -1.36
N ASN A 344 -4.70 6.15 -2.69
CA ASN A 344 -3.99 5.18 -3.51
C ASN A 344 -3.26 5.86 -4.65
N PHE A 345 -2.34 5.12 -5.28
CA PHE A 345 -1.50 5.62 -6.37
C PHE A 345 -1.43 4.59 -7.48
N GLN A 346 -1.43 5.07 -8.71
CA GLN A 346 -1.39 4.23 -9.88
C GLN A 346 0.06 3.84 -10.21
N VAL A 347 0.32 2.54 -10.32
CA VAL A 347 1.62 1.99 -10.73
C VAL A 347 1.44 1.31 -12.08
N PRO A 348 2.05 1.83 -13.13
CA PRO A 348 2.02 1.21 -14.45
C PRO A 348 3.01 0.03 -14.53
N TYR A 349 2.63 -1.02 -15.24
CA TYR A 349 3.47 -2.19 -15.47
C TYR A 349 3.16 -2.86 -16.81
N PHE A 350 4.07 -3.72 -17.26
CA PHE A 350 3.83 -4.63 -18.38
C PHE A 350 3.64 -6.06 -17.89
N THR A 351 2.63 -6.75 -18.40
CA THR A 351 2.47 -8.18 -18.11
C THR A 351 3.65 -8.97 -18.70
N PRO A 352 4.14 -10.04 -18.03
CA PRO A 352 5.26 -10.80 -18.55
C PRO A 352 4.90 -11.49 -19.87
N LYS A 353 5.88 -11.62 -20.77
CA LYS A 353 5.75 -12.34 -22.04
C LYS A 353 5.82 -13.85 -21.82
N ILE A 354 4.79 -14.40 -21.19
CA ILE A 354 4.64 -15.84 -20.94
C ILE A 354 3.36 -16.28 -21.63
N SER A 355 3.44 -17.08 -22.65
CA SER A 355 2.29 -17.56 -23.48
C SER A 355 1.45 -16.51 -24.21
N GLN A 356 1.59 -15.23 -23.93
CA GLN A 356 0.86 -14.11 -24.57
C GLN A 356 1.80 -12.93 -24.80
N GLN A 357 1.39 -12.01 -25.69
CA GLN A 357 2.10 -10.74 -25.84
C GLN A 357 1.97 -9.90 -24.56
N SER A 358 3.04 -9.22 -24.22
CA SER A 358 3.04 -8.29 -23.10
C SER A 358 2.07 -7.13 -23.32
N THR A 359 1.24 -6.85 -22.32
CA THR A 359 0.26 -5.75 -22.36
C THR A 359 0.56 -4.74 -21.27
N TYR A 360 0.36 -3.47 -21.60
CA TYR A 360 0.43 -2.38 -20.63
C TYR A 360 -0.80 -2.42 -19.70
N LYS A 361 -0.56 -2.41 -18.40
CA LYS A 361 -1.59 -2.35 -17.36
C LYS A 361 -1.17 -1.39 -16.27
N SER A 362 -2.07 -1.12 -15.35
CA SER A 362 -1.77 -0.39 -14.13
C SER A 362 -2.50 -0.99 -12.94
N GLU A 363 -1.88 -0.91 -11.78
CA GLU A 363 -2.46 -1.30 -10.50
C GLU A 363 -2.54 -0.10 -9.58
N LEU A 364 -3.55 -0.07 -8.72
CA LEU A 364 -3.64 0.89 -7.63
C LEU A 364 -3.05 0.28 -6.37
N VAL A 365 -2.19 1.04 -5.70
CA VAL A 365 -1.55 0.64 -4.45
C VAL A 365 -1.73 1.71 -3.38
N SER A 366 -1.90 1.29 -2.14
CA SER A 366 -1.79 2.14 -0.95
C SER A 366 -0.52 1.78 -0.21
N TYR A 367 0.25 2.77 0.24
CA TYR A 367 1.54 2.51 0.86
C TYR A 367 1.93 3.60 1.85
N VAL A 368 2.87 3.27 2.72
CA VAL A 368 3.58 4.24 3.56
C VAL A 368 5.05 3.85 3.71
N ILE A 369 5.92 4.83 3.65
CA ILE A 369 7.35 4.73 3.96
C ILE A 369 7.61 5.62 5.16
N ILE A 370 8.08 5.04 6.26
CA ILE A 370 8.39 5.77 7.49
C ILE A 370 9.88 5.56 7.81
N LYS A 371 10.56 6.64 8.17
CA LYS A 371 11.95 6.63 8.62
C LYS A 371 11.99 6.90 10.12
N LYS A 372 12.81 6.16 10.85
CA LYS A 372 13.15 6.45 12.24
C LYS A 372 14.04 7.68 12.33
N GLY A 373 13.82 8.49 13.33
CA GLY A 373 14.49 9.76 13.53
C GLY A 373 13.65 10.97 13.08
N PRO A 374 14.07 12.17 13.46
CA PRO A 374 13.40 13.41 13.14
C PRO A 374 13.47 13.69 11.63
N ARG A 375 12.46 14.38 11.11
CA ARG A 375 12.50 14.90 9.74
C ARG A 375 13.62 15.94 9.63
N SER A 376 14.42 15.82 8.56
CA SER A 376 15.45 16.83 8.26
C SER A 376 14.80 18.19 7.98
N ILE A 377 15.44 19.27 8.46
CA ILE A 377 15.02 20.65 8.14
C ILE A 377 15.06 20.92 6.64
N ASN A 378 15.93 20.22 5.92
CA ASN A 378 16.09 20.34 4.45
C ASN A 378 15.15 19.43 3.67
N ASP A 379 14.28 18.63 4.34
CA ASP A 379 13.34 17.75 3.63
C ASP A 379 12.18 18.59 3.08
N ASP A 380 12.13 18.67 1.76
CA ASP A 380 11.08 19.35 1.02
C ASP A 380 9.72 18.66 1.22
N GLN A 381 8.86 19.23 2.06
CA GLN A 381 7.48 18.77 2.28
C GLN A 381 6.54 19.21 1.13
N TRP A 382 6.95 18.99 -0.11
CA TRP A 382 6.13 19.37 -1.27
C TRP A 382 4.81 18.60 -1.30
N PRO A 383 3.70 19.28 -1.67
CA PRO A 383 2.40 18.65 -1.79
C PRO A 383 2.42 17.44 -2.72
N ARG A 384 1.78 16.34 -2.28
CA ARG A 384 1.60 15.12 -3.08
C ARG A 384 0.31 15.21 -3.89
N ILE A 385 0.39 15.01 -5.19
CA ILE A 385 -0.78 14.93 -6.07
C ILE A 385 -1.49 13.59 -5.83
N VAL A 386 -2.71 13.65 -5.31
CA VAL A 386 -3.46 12.47 -4.85
C VAL A 386 -4.60 12.04 -5.78
N ARG A 387 -4.72 12.69 -6.93
CA ARG A 387 -5.66 12.33 -8.02
C ARG A 387 -5.07 12.76 -9.37
N PRO A 388 -5.52 12.17 -10.48
CA PRO A 388 -5.09 12.59 -11.81
C PRO A 388 -5.23 14.11 -12.00
N VAL A 389 -4.20 14.72 -12.58
CA VAL A 389 -4.23 16.14 -12.93
C VAL A 389 -5.24 16.36 -14.06
N LEU A 390 -6.20 17.25 -13.86
CA LEU A 390 -7.17 17.59 -14.90
C LEU A 390 -6.58 18.66 -15.79
N ILE A 391 -6.25 18.31 -17.02
CA ILE A 391 -5.65 19.19 -18.02
C ILE A 391 -6.75 19.78 -18.92
N ARG A 392 -6.82 21.11 -18.96
CA ARG A 392 -7.71 21.89 -19.83
C ARG A 392 -6.89 22.80 -20.74
N SER A 393 -7.53 23.50 -21.70
CA SER A 393 -6.83 24.34 -22.68
C SER A 393 -5.90 25.36 -22.03
N LYS A 394 -6.39 26.12 -21.06
CA LYS A 394 -5.67 27.26 -20.42
C LYS A 394 -5.35 27.07 -18.94
N HIS A 395 -5.75 25.94 -18.34
CA HIS A 395 -5.49 25.67 -16.92
C HIS A 395 -5.30 24.16 -16.66
N SER A 396 -4.70 23.86 -15.52
CA SER A 396 -4.64 22.51 -14.95
C SER A 396 -5.12 22.55 -13.50
N VAL A 397 -5.82 21.50 -13.07
CA VAL A 397 -6.32 21.37 -11.70
C VAL A 397 -5.56 20.24 -11.03
N CYS A 398 -4.88 20.56 -9.93
CA CYS A 398 -4.18 19.58 -9.09
C CYS A 398 -4.89 19.44 -7.75
N ARG A 399 -5.23 18.20 -7.40
CA ARG A 399 -5.72 17.84 -6.06
C ARG A 399 -4.55 17.25 -5.28
N MET A 400 -4.22 17.86 -4.17
CA MET A 400 -2.98 17.61 -3.45
C MET A 400 -3.22 17.45 -1.96
N CYS A 401 -2.46 16.54 -1.34
CA CYS A 401 -2.26 16.48 0.10
C CYS A 401 -1.08 17.40 0.44
N THR A 402 -1.24 18.31 1.40
CA THR A 402 -0.27 19.37 1.71
C THR A 402 0.45 19.11 3.03
N SER A 403 1.55 19.80 3.28
CA SER A 403 2.31 19.71 4.53
C SER A 403 1.51 20.13 5.77
N SER A 404 0.42 20.91 5.59
CA SER A 404 -0.50 21.27 6.67
C SER A 404 -1.54 20.18 7.01
N GLY A 405 -1.45 18.99 6.40
CA GLY A 405 -2.42 17.91 6.62
C GLY A 405 -3.77 18.13 5.97
N LYS A 406 -3.85 18.98 4.94
CA LYS A 406 -5.12 19.30 4.24
C LYS A 406 -5.12 18.81 2.80
N LEU A 407 -6.32 18.46 2.32
CA LEU A 407 -6.56 18.25 0.88
C LEU A 407 -6.91 19.58 0.23
N GLU A 408 -6.08 20.00 -0.73
CA GLU A 408 -6.25 21.24 -1.45
C GLU A 408 -6.43 21.01 -2.95
N GLU A 409 -7.38 21.69 -3.56
CA GLU A 409 -7.57 21.72 -5.00
C GLU A 409 -7.17 23.10 -5.54
N ILE A 410 -6.14 23.14 -6.39
CA ILE A 410 -5.63 24.38 -6.94
C ILE A 410 -5.71 24.36 -8.47
N ILE A 411 -6.28 25.44 -9.01
CA ILE A 411 -6.37 25.69 -10.45
C ILE A 411 -5.16 26.53 -10.86
N PHE A 412 -4.21 25.92 -11.58
CA PHE A 412 -3.01 26.57 -12.09
C PHE A 412 -3.24 27.15 -13.47
N THR A 413 -2.89 28.44 -13.66
CA THR A 413 -2.89 29.13 -14.95
C THR A 413 -1.57 29.87 -15.14
N ALA A 414 -1.13 30.06 -16.38
CA ALA A 414 0.10 30.81 -16.67
C ALA A 414 -0.01 32.28 -16.25
N ALA A 415 -1.17 32.88 -16.44
CA ALA A 415 -1.41 34.30 -16.10
C ALA A 415 -1.34 34.56 -14.59
N LYS A 416 -1.86 33.63 -13.75
CA LYS A 416 -1.93 33.84 -12.30
C LYS A 416 -0.65 33.36 -11.58
N HIS A 417 -0.01 32.29 -12.07
CA HIS A 417 1.05 31.58 -11.34
C HIS A 417 2.41 31.62 -12.06
N GLY A 418 2.46 32.24 -13.24
CA GLY A 418 3.65 32.24 -14.10
C GLY A 418 3.81 30.94 -14.91
N GLN A 419 4.55 31.04 -16.00
CA GLN A 419 4.77 29.95 -16.96
C GLN A 419 5.41 28.71 -16.30
N SER A 420 6.48 28.92 -15.53
CA SER A 420 7.25 27.83 -14.91
C SER A 420 6.38 26.96 -14.01
N LEU A 421 5.66 27.57 -13.07
CA LEU A 421 4.80 26.82 -12.15
C LEU A 421 3.61 26.15 -12.87
N TYR A 422 3.00 26.87 -13.81
CA TYR A 422 1.90 26.30 -14.61
C TYR A 422 2.34 25.04 -15.36
N TRP A 423 3.51 25.07 -16.02
CA TRP A 423 4.01 23.91 -16.74
C TRP A 423 4.47 22.77 -15.84
N CYS A 424 5.05 23.06 -14.64
CA CYS A 424 5.31 22.03 -13.64
C CYS A 424 4.01 21.33 -13.22
N ALA A 425 2.98 22.07 -12.83
CA ALA A 425 1.69 21.53 -12.44
C ALA A 425 1.02 20.73 -13.58
N ARG A 426 1.04 21.29 -14.80
CA ARG A 426 0.42 20.66 -15.97
C ARG A 426 1.10 19.36 -16.40
N SER A 427 2.42 19.23 -16.21
CA SER A 427 3.19 18.05 -16.58
C SER A 427 3.24 16.99 -15.49
N SER A 428 2.84 17.32 -14.28
CA SER A 428 2.80 16.39 -13.15
C SER A 428 1.70 15.34 -13.33
N LYS A 429 1.89 14.21 -12.69
CA LYS A 429 0.96 13.06 -12.70
C LYS A 429 0.49 12.74 -11.28
N TRP A 430 -0.52 11.91 -11.18
CA TRP A 430 -0.96 11.33 -9.92
C TRP A 430 0.19 10.58 -9.24
N GLY A 431 0.48 10.93 -8.00
CA GLY A 431 1.61 10.41 -7.23
C GLY A 431 2.87 11.29 -7.25
N ASP A 432 2.98 12.25 -8.16
CA ASP A 432 4.10 13.21 -8.15
C ASP A 432 3.99 14.20 -6.97
N ARG A 433 5.12 14.75 -6.56
CA ARG A 433 5.20 15.89 -5.65
C ARG A 433 5.33 17.18 -6.47
N LEU A 434 4.56 18.19 -6.18
CA LEU A 434 4.71 19.48 -6.86
C LEU A 434 5.68 20.36 -6.06
N PRO A 435 6.77 20.90 -6.67
CA PRO A 435 7.81 21.63 -5.94
C PRO A 435 7.34 23.05 -5.55
N ILE A 436 6.34 23.12 -4.66
CA ILE A 436 5.74 24.37 -4.19
C ILE A 436 5.58 24.37 -2.67
N THR A 437 5.52 25.57 -2.12
CA THR A 437 5.00 25.84 -0.78
C THR A 437 3.65 26.53 -0.93
N ILE A 438 2.65 26.17 -0.12
CA ILE A 438 1.33 26.78 -0.13
C ILE A 438 1.22 27.70 1.09
N LYS A 439 1.06 28.99 0.83
CA LYS A 439 0.77 30.00 1.86
C LYS A 439 -0.71 30.40 1.81
N THR A 440 -1.30 30.66 2.96
CA THR A 440 -2.59 31.34 3.04
C THR A 440 -2.36 32.81 2.74
N LYS A 441 -3.13 33.40 1.82
CA LYS A 441 -3.17 34.85 1.70
C LYS A 441 -4.04 35.39 2.84
N GLU A 442 -3.41 36.18 3.67
CA GLU A 442 -4.12 37.05 4.60
C GLU A 442 -5.04 38.02 3.87
#